data_45286fbe0ebd94a994a7e945815b149c
#
_entry.id   45286fbe0ebd94a994a7e945815b149c
#
_cell.length_a   1.000
_cell.length_b   1.000
_cell.length_c   1.000
_cell.angle_alpha   90.00
_cell.angle_beta   90.00
_cell.angle_gamma   90.00
#
_symmetry.space_group_name_H-M   'P 1'
#
loop_
_entity.id
_entity.type
_entity.pdbx_description
1 polymer ?
#
loop_
_entity_poly.entity_id
_entity_poly.type
_entity_poly.pdbx_seq_one_letter_code
_entity_poly.pdbx_strand_id
1 'polypeptide(L)'
;MVFHLRAATDQHLPFARTLTHEAMARYYVQYGLWWSNDGFDTAWAGRENWLICRDDAVLGFVSLSRDSRALYIRELHMLEDCRGIGAGTWVLGQMALKAQRLGRLRLTVFKTNPAKTLYLRMGFNIVGEEDCFWRMERVCS
;
A
#
# COMPACT_ATOMS: atom_id res chain seq x y z
N MET A 1 -0.48 21.32 -8.74
CA MET A 1 0.27 20.16 -8.21
C MET A 1 -0.38 18.89 -8.72
N VAL A 2 0.34 18.09 -9.46
CA VAL A 2 -0.21 16.90 -10.10
C VAL A 2 0.55 15.66 -9.65
N PHE A 3 -0.17 14.73 -9.03
CA PHE A 3 0.38 13.41 -8.72
C PHE A 3 0.22 12.49 -9.93
N HIS A 4 1.15 11.58 -10.11
CA HIS A 4 1.04 10.55 -11.14
C HIS A 4 1.72 9.26 -10.68
N LEU A 5 1.35 8.16 -11.34
CA LEU A 5 1.99 6.86 -11.13
C LEU A 5 2.95 6.59 -12.27
N ARG A 6 4.11 6.02 -11.93
CA ARG A 6 5.09 5.58 -12.91
C ARG A 6 5.45 4.12 -12.58
N ALA A 7 5.52 3.28 -13.60
CA ALA A 7 5.89 1.89 -13.37
C ALA A 7 7.26 1.77 -12.69
N ALA A 8 7.32 1.02 -11.60
CA ALA A 8 8.57 0.74 -10.93
C ALA A 8 9.35 -0.34 -11.68
N THR A 9 10.66 -0.27 -11.61
CA THR A 9 11.57 -1.28 -12.16
C THR A 9 12.34 -1.93 -11.02
N ASP A 10 13.13 -2.96 -11.34
CA ASP A 10 13.97 -3.65 -10.33
C ASP A 10 14.98 -2.70 -9.69
N GLN A 11 15.34 -1.61 -10.36
CA GLN A 11 16.22 -0.58 -9.79
C GLN A 11 15.60 0.13 -8.59
N HIS A 12 14.26 0.11 -8.48
CA HIS A 12 13.52 0.73 -7.39
C HIS A 12 13.31 -0.20 -6.19
N LEU A 13 13.68 -1.48 -6.32
CA LEU A 13 13.49 -2.46 -5.24
C LEU A 13 14.21 -2.06 -3.94
N PRO A 14 15.47 -1.64 -3.95
CA PRO A 14 16.13 -1.22 -2.72
C PRO A 14 15.42 -0.04 -2.02
N PHE A 15 14.96 0.94 -2.79
CA PHE A 15 14.18 2.06 -2.28
C PHE A 15 12.90 1.58 -1.60
N ALA A 16 12.12 0.73 -2.29
CA ALA A 16 10.85 0.22 -1.77
C ALA A 16 11.06 -0.64 -0.52
N ARG A 17 12.09 -1.49 -0.51
CA ARG A 17 12.42 -2.34 0.62
C ARG A 17 12.77 -1.51 1.85
N THR A 18 13.64 -0.53 1.70
CA THR A 18 14.07 0.34 2.80
C THR A 18 12.89 1.13 3.35
N LEU A 19 12.09 1.73 2.47
CA LEU A 19 10.93 2.53 2.88
C LEU A 19 9.92 1.67 3.65
N THR A 20 9.64 0.47 3.17
CA THR A 20 8.70 -0.45 3.84
C THR A 20 9.23 -0.88 5.19
N HIS A 21 10.50 -1.25 5.27
CA HIS A 21 11.13 -1.66 6.54
C HIS A 21 11.07 -0.53 7.56
N GLU A 22 11.45 0.67 7.18
CA GLU A 22 11.39 1.83 8.09
C GLU A 22 9.97 2.12 8.56
N ALA A 23 9.00 2.05 7.66
CA ALA A 23 7.60 2.33 8.01
C ALA A 23 6.98 1.26 8.91
N MET A 24 7.39 0.00 8.75
CA MET A 24 6.77 -1.15 9.41
C MET A 24 7.53 -1.68 10.62
N ALA A 25 8.77 -1.27 10.81
CA ALA A 25 9.65 -1.83 11.86
C ALA A 25 9.01 -1.83 13.25
N ARG A 26 8.36 -0.74 13.64
CA ARG A 26 7.72 -0.64 14.97
C ARG A 26 6.60 -1.65 15.15
N TYR A 27 5.86 -1.97 14.08
CA TYR A 27 4.78 -2.96 14.15
C TYR A 27 5.34 -4.38 14.23
N TYR A 28 6.41 -4.64 13.49
CA TYR A 28 7.10 -5.93 13.56
C TYR A 28 7.63 -6.18 14.97
N VAL A 29 8.23 -5.18 15.61
CA VAL A 29 8.67 -5.28 17.01
C VAL A 29 7.47 -5.49 17.94
N GLN A 30 6.43 -4.68 17.78
CA GLN A 30 5.22 -4.74 18.64
C GLN A 30 4.56 -6.11 18.63
N TYR A 31 4.51 -6.75 17.46
CA TYR A 31 3.81 -8.03 17.29
C TYR A 31 4.74 -9.24 17.23
N GLY A 32 6.03 -9.06 17.51
CA GLY A 32 6.99 -10.14 17.50
C GLY A 32 7.23 -10.78 16.14
N LEU A 33 7.13 -10.00 15.08
CA LEU A 33 7.33 -10.47 13.72
C LEU A 33 8.77 -10.26 13.27
N TRP A 34 9.23 -11.10 12.33
CA TRP A 34 10.57 -11.01 11.76
C TRP A 34 10.51 -10.39 10.37
N TRP A 35 11.34 -9.37 10.15
CA TRP A 35 11.53 -8.80 8.83
C TRP A 35 12.51 -9.67 8.04
N SER A 36 12.19 -9.91 6.77
CA SER A 36 13.06 -10.62 5.83
C SER A 36 13.20 -9.81 4.55
N ASN A 37 14.41 -9.37 4.23
CA ASN A 37 14.71 -8.73 2.96
C ASN A 37 14.39 -9.66 1.78
N ASP A 38 14.77 -10.93 1.88
CA ASP A 38 14.50 -11.91 0.82
C ASP A 38 13.01 -12.15 0.64
N GLY A 39 12.25 -12.18 1.73
CA GLY A 39 10.79 -12.30 1.69
C GLY A 39 10.16 -11.11 0.97
N PHE A 40 10.62 -9.90 1.27
CA PHE A 40 10.14 -8.70 0.58
C PHE A 40 10.46 -8.76 -0.92
N ASP A 41 11.69 -9.11 -1.27
CA ASP A 41 12.15 -9.15 -2.66
C ASP A 41 11.38 -10.19 -3.48
N THR A 42 11.11 -11.35 -2.90
CA THR A 42 10.32 -12.40 -3.54
C THR A 42 8.88 -11.92 -3.79
N ALA A 43 8.27 -11.28 -2.80
CA ALA A 43 6.92 -10.72 -2.93
C ALA A 43 6.86 -9.63 -4.01
N TRP A 44 7.83 -8.72 -4.01
CA TRP A 44 7.93 -7.66 -5.01
C TRP A 44 7.92 -8.19 -6.44
N ALA A 45 8.69 -9.24 -6.70
CA ALA A 45 8.83 -9.82 -8.03
C ALA A 45 7.51 -10.36 -8.59
N GLY A 46 6.59 -10.80 -7.72
CA GLY A 46 5.28 -11.32 -8.11
C GLY A 46 4.17 -10.29 -8.12
N ARG A 47 4.47 -9.01 -7.90
CA ARG A 47 3.48 -7.95 -7.78
C ARG A 47 3.60 -6.92 -8.89
N GLU A 48 2.56 -6.10 -9.01
CA GLU A 48 2.52 -4.92 -9.86
C GLU A 48 2.92 -3.72 -9.00
N ASN A 49 4.04 -3.08 -9.33
CA ASN A 49 4.63 -2.04 -8.49
C ASN A 49 4.67 -0.70 -9.23
N TRP A 50 4.19 0.34 -8.55
CA TRP A 50 4.12 1.70 -9.10
C TRP A 50 4.80 2.69 -8.16
N LEU A 51 5.57 3.59 -8.73
CA LEU A 51 6.07 4.76 -8.01
C LEU A 51 4.97 5.81 -7.96
N ILE A 52 4.85 6.46 -6.82
CA ILE A 52 3.96 7.60 -6.62
C ILE A 52 4.82 8.84 -6.77
N CYS A 53 4.47 9.68 -7.74
CA CYS A 53 5.31 10.82 -8.13
C CYS A 53 4.52 12.12 -8.11
N ARG A 54 5.25 13.21 -7.92
CA ARG A 54 4.77 14.56 -8.15
C ARG A 54 5.86 15.27 -8.95
N ASP A 55 5.50 15.72 -10.16
CA ASP A 55 6.46 16.22 -11.12
C ASP A 55 7.58 15.17 -11.32
N ASP A 56 8.84 15.51 -11.16
CA ASP A 56 9.95 14.57 -11.31
C ASP A 56 10.33 13.86 -10.01
N ALA A 57 9.66 14.18 -8.89
CA ALA A 57 10.00 13.64 -7.60
C ALA A 57 9.26 12.35 -7.30
N VAL A 58 9.98 11.34 -6.79
CA VAL A 58 9.38 10.11 -6.27
C VAL A 58 9.03 10.34 -4.80
N LEU A 59 7.74 10.18 -4.46
CA LEU A 59 7.22 10.40 -3.11
C LEU A 59 7.04 9.12 -2.33
N GLY A 60 6.89 8.00 -3.01
CA GLY A 60 6.61 6.72 -2.38
C GLY A 60 6.30 5.66 -3.42
N PHE A 61 5.67 4.57 -2.99
CA PHE A 61 5.29 3.50 -3.91
C PHE A 61 4.03 2.78 -3.44
N VAL A 62 3.39 2.09 -4.38
CA VAL A 62 2.27 1.19 -4.12
C VAL A 62 2.54 -0.14 -4.82
N SER A 63 2.28 -1.24 -4.12
CA SER A 63 2.47 -2.60 -4.59
C SER A 63 1.14 -3.33 -4.59
N LEU A 64 0.80 -3.95 -5.71
CA LEU A 64 -0.52 -4.51 -5.95
C LEU A 64 -0.43 -5.98 -6.37
N SER A 65 -1.47 -6.72 -6.01
CA SER A 65 -1.74 -8.02 -6.65
C SER A 65 -3.24 -8.08 -6.95
N ARG A 66 -3.64 -9.01 -7.79
CA ARG A 66 -5.04 -9.16 -8.15
C ARG A 66 -5.40 -10.61 -8.43
N ASP A 67 -6.65 -10.93 -8.22
CA ASP A 67 -7.26 -12.18 -8.65
C ASP A 67 -8.59 -11.86 -9.34
N SER A 68 -9.44 -12.86 -9.56
CA SER A 68 -10.73 -12.65 -10.23
C SER A 68 -11.74 -11.88 -9.37
N ARG A 69 -11.48 -11.67 -8.09
CA ARG A 69 -12.42 -11.10 -7.12
C ARG A 69 -12.10 -9.66 -6.73
N ALA A 70 -10.80 -9.32 -6.66
CA ALA A 70 -10.38 -8.05 -6.08
C ALA A 70 -9.02 -7.60 -6.58
N LEU A 71 -8.78 -6.31 -6.45
CA LEU A 71 -7.45 -5.71 -6.45
C LEU A 71 -7.00 -5.60 -5.00
N TYR A 72 -5.76 -6.00 -4.70
CA TYR A 72 -5.19 -5.97 -3.36
C TYR A 72 -4.06 -4.96 -3.29
N ILE A 73 -4.15 -4.02 -2.36
CA ILE A 73 -3.03 -3.14 -2.01
C ILE A 73 -2.19 -3.91 -1.01
N ARG A 74 -0.99 -4.32 -1.44
CA ARG A 74 -0.07 -5.10 -0.60
C ARG A 74 0.87 -4.21 0.20
N GLU A 75 1.32 -3.10 -0.40
CA GLU A 75 2.14 -2.07 0.25
C GLU A 75 1.71 -0.71 -0.26
N LEU A 76 1.70 0.26 0.62
CA LEU A 76 1.48 1.67 0.27
C LEU A 76 2.27 2.51 1.28
N HIS A 77 3.35 3.09 0.83
CA HIS A 77 4.24 3.86 1.70
C HIS A 77 4.69 5.14 1.03
N MET A 78 4.70 6.22 1.81
CA MET A 78 5.19 7.53 1.40
C MET A 78 6.46 7.84 2.18
N LEU A 79 7.41 8.52 1.54
CA LEU A 79 8.53 9.12 2.26
C LEU A 79 8.00 10.02 3.38
N GLU A 80 8.71 10.06 4.50
CA GLU A 80 8.26 10.81 5.68
C GLU A 80 7.95 12.27 5.36
N ASP A 81 8.82 12.93 4.60
CA ASP A 81 8.66 14.34 4.21
C ASP A 81 7.53 14.57 3.21
N CYS A 82 6.99 13.51 2.65
CA CYS A 82 5.93 13.57 1.63
C CYS A 82 4.56 13.19 2.18
N ARG A 83 4.44 13.00 3.49
CA ARG A 83 3.17 12.70 4.15
C ARG A 83 2.39 13.99 4.40
N GLY A 84 1.06 13.85 4.51
CA GLY A 84 0.18 14.98 4.83
C GLY A 84 -0.08 15.96 3.70
N ILE A 85 0.25 15.59 2.46
CA ILE A 85 0.04 16.45 1.28
C ILE A 85 -1.08 15.94 0.35
N GLY A 86 -1.84 14.94 0.80
CA GLY A 86 -2.96 14.38 0.02
C GLY A 86 -2.57 13.29 -0.97
N ALA A 87 -1.30 12.87 -1.02
CA ALA A 87 -0.85 11.84 -1.95
C ALA A 87 -1.50 10.48 -1.67
N GLY A 88 -1.61 10.08 -0.40
CA GLY A 88 -2.26 8.83 -0.03
C GLY A 88 -3.71 8.78 -0.45
N THR A 89 -4.45 9.87 -0.21
CA THR A 89 -5.85 10.01 -0.64
C THR A 89 -5.96 9.89 -2.16
N TRP A 90 -5.08 10.57 -2.89
CA TRP A 90 -5.05 10.51 -4.34
C TRP A 90 -4.79 9.09 -4.84
N VAL A 91 -3.80 8.39 -4.27
CA VAL A 91 -3.48 7.01 -4.66
C VAL A 91 -4.65 6.07 -4.41
N LEU A 92 -5.29 6.16 -3.26
CA LEU A 92 -6.45 5.31 -2.94
C LEU A 92 -7.60 5.54 -3.93
N GLY A 93 -7.82 6.79 -4.36
CA GLY A 93 -8.77 7.10 -5.43
C GLY A 93 -8.40 6.44 -6.75
N GLN A 94 -7.13 6.46 -7.13
CA GLN A 94 -6.64 5.78 -8.34
C GLN A 94 -6.80 4.26 -8.25
N MET A 95 -6.53 3.68 -7.10
CA MET A 95 -6.69 2.25 -6.89
C MET A 95 -8.16 1.83 -6.98
N ALA A 96 -9.06 2.65 -6.46
CA ALA A 96 -10.50 2.40 -6.57
C ALA A 96 -10.96 2.38 -8.03
N LEU A 97 -10.42 3.29 -8.87
CA LEU A 97 -10.69 3.29 -10.32
C LEU A 97 -10.16 2.01 -10.98
N LYS A 98 -8.94 1.60 -10.65
CA LYS A 98 -8.35 0.35 -11.17
C LYS A 98 -9.16 -0.88 -10.75
N ALA A 99 -9.78 -0.86 -9.59
CA ALA A 99 -10.52 -1.99 -9.04
C ALA A 99 -11.93 -2.12 -9.59
N GLN A 100 -12.44 -1.16 -10.36
CA GLN A 100 -13.84 -1.14 -10.82
C GLN A 100 -14.25 -2.41 -11.56
N ARG A 101 -13.39 -2.94 -12.42
CA ARG A 101 -13.69 -4.16 -13.19
C ARG A 101 -13.81 -5.40 -12.31
N LEU A 102 -13.05 -5.44 -11.21
CA LEU A 102 -13.06 -6.56 -10.28
C LEU A 102 -14.13 -6.37 -9.18
N GLY A 103 -14.56 -5.15 -8.97
CA GLY A 103 -15.62 -4.80 -8.05
C GLY A 103 -15.20 -4.56 -6.60
N ARG A 104 -13.96 -4.90 -6.24
CA ARG A 104 -13.49 -4.79 -4.86
C ARG A 104 -12.02 -4.39 -4.79
N LEU A 105 -11.73 -3.55 -3.80
CA LEU A 105 -10.37 -3.15 -3.43
C LEU A 105 -10.15 -3.60 -1.99
N ARG A 106 -9.11 -4.37 -1.74
CA ARG A 106 -8.83 -4.97 -0.43
C ARG A 106 -7.44 -4.65 0.06
N LEU A 107 -7.28 -4.63 1.37
CA LEU A 107 -5.99 -4.49 2.03
C LEU A 107 -6.05 -5.10 3.44
N THR A 108 -4.86 -5.29 4.02
CA THR A 108 -4.72 -5.56 5.45
C THR A 108 -3.92 -4.43 6.07
N VAL A 109 -4.19 -4.13 7.33
CA VAL A 109 -3.50 -3.09 8.08
C VAL A 109 -3.30 -3.58 9.51
N PHE A 110 -2.12 -3.30 10.08
CA PHE A 110 -1.89 -3.60 11.49
C PHE A 110 -2.95 -2.91 12.36
N LYS A 111 -3.47 -3.64 13.35
CA LYS A 111 -4.56 -3.14 14.21
C LYS A 111 -4.23 -1.82 14.92
N THR A 112 -2.95 -1.57 15.19
CA THR A 112 -2.49 -0.35 15.86
C THR A 112 -2.01 0.74 14.90
N ASN A 113 -2.09 0.48 13.58
CA ASN A 113 -1.66 1.47 12.59
C ASN A 113 -2.74 2.53 12.40
N PRO A 114 -2.42 3.82 12.62
CA PRO A 114 -3.39 4.91 12.44
C PRO A 114 -3.86 5.08 10.98
N ALA A 115 -3.19 4.50 10.01
CA ALA A 115 -3.62 4.51 8.61
C ALA A 115 -5.03 3.93 8.43
N LYS A 116 -5.51 3.10 9.35
CA LYS A 116 -6.89 2.61 9.36
C LYS A 116 -7.90 3.75 9.22
N THR A 117 -7.65 4.88 9.88
CA THR A 117 -8.53 6.05 9.83
C THR A 117 -8.64 6.60 8.41
N LEU A 118 -7.52 6.69 7.69
CA LEU A 118 -7.52 7.11 6.29
C LEU A 118 -8.34 6.15 5.44
N TYR A 119 -8.16 4.85 5.62
CA TYR A 119 -8.89 3.84 4.85
C TYR A 119 -10.39 3.93 5.11
N LEU A 120 -10.81 4.05 6.36
CA LEU A 120 -12.24 4.25 6.70
C LEU A 120 -12.80 5.48 6.01
N ARG A 121 -12.07 6.60 6.04
CA ARG A 121 -12.49 7.84 5.39
C ARG A 121 -12.61 7.69 3.88
N MET A 122 -11.80 6.82 3.28
CA MET A 122 -11.81 6.55 1.84
C MET A 122 -12.79 5.44 1.42
N GLY A 123 -13.71 5.08 2.29
CA GLY A 123 -14.79 4.16 1.95
C GLY A 123 -14.49 2.68 2.19
N PHE A 124 -13.39 2.36 2.84
CA PHE A 124 -13.11 0.99 3.25
C PHE A 124 -13.88 0.65 4.52
N ASN A 125 -14.27 -0.61 4.65
CA ASN A 125 -14.88 -1.15 5.85
C ASN A 125 -14.05 -2.33 6.36
N ILE A 126 -14.04 -2.55 7.67
CA ILE A 126 -13.44 -3.73 8.25
C ILE A 126 -14.35 -4.91 7.95
N VAL A 127 -13.83 -5.92 7.28
CA VAL A 127 -14.57 -7.12 6.89
C VAL A 127 -14.09 -8.37 7.62
N GLY A 128 -13.05 -8.26 8.42
CA GLY A 128 -12.54 -9.36 9.22
C GLY A 128 -11.25 -8.98 9.91
N GLU A 129 -10.73 -9.94 10.66
CA GLU A 129 -9.43 -9.80 11.30
C GLU A 129 -8.61 -11.07 11.11
N GLU A 130 -7.30 -10.93 11.16
CA GLU A 130 -6.35 -12.00 10.97
C GLU A 130 -5.13 -11.69 11.81
N ASP A 131 -5.00 -12.38 12.95
CA ASP A 131 -3.92 -12.14 13.91
C ASP A 131 -3.82 -10.65 14.30
N CYS A 132 -2.73 -9.99 13.94
CA CYS A 132 -2.47 -8.59 14.28
C CYS A 132 -3.01 -7.61 13.22
N PHE A 133 -3.78 -8.09 12.25
CA PHE A 133 -4.27 -7.28 11.15
C PHE A 133 -5.78 -7.14 11.13
N TRP A 134 -6.28 -5.97 10.68
CA TRP A 134 -7.63 -5.83 10.15
C TRP A 134 -7.61 -6.12 8.65
N ARG A 135 -8.59 -6.88 8.17
CA ARG A 135 -8.87 -7.00 6.73
C ARG A 135 -9.90 -5.95 6.39
N MET A 136 -9.61 -5.13 5.37
CA MET A 136 -10.48 -4.04 4.96
C MET A 136 -10.81 -4.16 3.48
N GLU A 137 -12.01 -3.68 3.14
CA GLU A 137 -12.53 -3.79 1.77
C GLU A 137 -13.34 -2.55 1.41
N ARG A 138 -13.20 -2.11 0.17
CA ARG A 138 -14.04 -1.10 -0.46
C ARG A 138 -14.69 -1.71 -1.69
N VAL A 139 -16.02 -1.56 -1.80
CA VAL A 139 -16.74 -1.93 -3.02
C VAL A 139 -16.52 -0.84 -4.06
N CYS A 140 -16.14 -1.25 -5.27
CA CYS A 140 -15.83 -0.35 -6.38
C CYS A 140 -16.70 -0.76 -7.58
N SER A 141 -17.50 0.16 -8.06
CA SER A 141 -18.40 -0.11 -9.17
C SER A 141 -18.38 0.98 -10.24
#